data_53693b76dcde186f701281643b156bf7
#
_entry.id   53693b76dcde186f701281643b156bf7
#
_cell.length_a   1.000
_cell.length_b   1.000
_cell.length_c   1.000
_cell.angle_alpha   90.00
_cell.angle_beta   90.00
_cell.angle_gamma   90.00
#
_symmetry.space_group_name_H-M   'P 1'
#
loop_
_entity.id
_entity.type
_entity.pdbx_description
1 polymer ?
#
loop_
_entity_poly.entity_id
_entity_poly.type
_entity_poly.pdbx_seq_one_letter_code
_entity_poly.pdbx_strand_id
1 'polypeptide(L)'
;ASKGNFISWRLLATDDASTTFDVLRDSILLKGNINKSTNHTDTYGTVNHKYQVVTKVDGEPVDTTAAVAPWGNVYYQLHLDMPTANGYTYSPNDCSVGDVDGDGEYELFVKWDPSNSKDNSQSGITGNVYLDCYKVDWSQGGIGTTPTKLWRVDLGVNIRAGAHYTQFMVYDFDGDGRAEMMCKTAPGSKDGLGEYVSAASTDNVIIACDNKKNWRDSAGKIQGGYEFLTVFDGISGKAIHTVFYKPNRNAAIGGSEAKPTFNWDDRSGKTDNSYGNRGERYLAAVAHLDGVDKNASAVFVRGYYTYAYLWAVTFDGKQITDKWYHSSHSKTQYKVTDADGNTQTYTPPAATSGSGSRTMYGNGNHNLSVADVDGDGADEIVWGSAALDNDGTLLYATGYGHGDAIHLADHNPDRPGLEVFEIHEGSPYGWDLHDAATGEILFKATGSDDNGRGMAGQFSADHRGSFFSSANDRQQRSAVTGAVISTGQTSTNFRIYWDGDLQEELFDGGKIDKWTGSGTSRLYINGKNPYDYNASSTCNGSKS
;
A
#
# COMPACT_ATOMS: atom_id res chain seq x y z
N ALA A 1 20.14 -28.40 2.71
CA ALA A 1 20.63 -27.36 1.81
C ALA A 1 20.49 -27.86 0.38
N SER A 2 19.71 -27.24 -0.45
CA SER A 2 19.69 -27.46 -1.89
C SER A 2 21.08 -27.13 -2.43
N LYS A 3 21.68 -28.07 -3.16
CA LYS A 3 22.94 -27.80 -3.86
C LYS A 3 22.59 -27.03 -5.14
N GLY A 4 23.29 -25.92 -5.39
CA GLY A 4 23.14 -25.17 -6.62
C GLY A 4 22.58 -23.76 -6.39
N ASN A 5 22.36 -23.04 -7.50
CA ASN A 5 21.83 -21.69 -7.52
C ASN A 5 20.39 -21.69 -8.04
N PHE A 6 19.52 -20.96 -7.36
CA PHE A 6 18.16 -20.68 -7.81
C PHE A 6 18.16 -19.32 -8.52
N ILE A 7 17.67 -19.29 -9.75
CA ILE A 7 17.56 -18.10 -10.59
C ILE A 7 16.09 -17.82 -10.80
N SER A 8 15.62 -16.60 -10.56
CA SER A 8 14.25 -16.18 -10.81
C SER A 8 14.20 -14.83 -11.52
N TRP A 9 13.15 -14.61 -12.26
CA TRP A 9 12.86 -13.37 -12.98
C TRP A 9 11.36 -13.08 -12.97
N ARG A 10 10.89 -12.09 -13.73
CA ARG A 10 9.48 -11.74 -13.81
C ARG A 10 8.94 -11.97 -15.22
N LEU A 11 7.68 -12.37 -15.31
CA LEU A 11 6.82 -12.22 -16.47
C LEU A 11 5.88 -11.04 -16.16
N LEU A 12 5.83 -10.08 -17.05
CA LEU A 12 5.03 -8.87 -16.88
C LEU A 12 3.69 -9.03 -17.60
N ALA A 13 2.66 -8.30 -17.16
CA ALA A 13 1.35 -8.30 -17.83
C ALA A 13 1.42 -7.75 -19.27
N THR A 14 2.44 -6.94 -19.56
CA THR A 14 2.72 -6.37 -20.88
C THR A 14 3.53 -7.30 -21.80
N ASP A 15 4.00 -8.44 -21.28
CA ASP A 15 4.74 -9.40 -22.10
C ASP A 15 3.81 -10.11 -23.08
N ASP A 16 4.30 -10.35 -24.29
CA ASP A 16 3.55 -11.08 -25.32
C ASP A 16 3.26 -12.53 -24.89
N ALA A 17 2.12 -13.06 -25.29
CA ALA A 17 1.73 -14.45 -24.97
C ALA A 17 2.69 -15.51 -25.53
N SER A 18 3.48 -15.19 -26.55
CA SER A 18 4.53 -16.05 -27.12
C SER A 18 5.86 -15.98 -26.35
N THR A 19 5.93 -15.17 -25.29
CA THR A 19 7.16 -14.93 -24.53
C THR A 19 7.73 -16.22 -23.94
N THR A 20 9.01 -16.45 -24.15
CA THR A 20 9.79 -17.53 -23.57
C THR A 20 11.12 -17.00 -23.06
N PHE A 21 11.77 -17.75 -22.17
CA PHE A 21 13.02 -17.34 -21.57
C PHE A 21 14.12 -18.36 -21.75
N ASP A 22 15.35 -17.87 -21.99
CA ASP A 22 16.56 -18.66 -21.91
C ASP A 22 17.39 -18.21 -20.71
N VAL A 23 17.94 -19.15 -19.95
CA VAL A 23 18.88 -18.85 -18.85
C VAL A 23 20.29 -19.17 -19.33
N LEU A 24 21.16 -18.18 -19.22
CA LEU A 24 22.59 -18.33 -19.48
C LEU A 24 23.36 -18.42 -18.17
N ARG A 25 24.39 -19.27 -18.14
CA ARG A 25 25.43 -19.31 -17.10
C ARG A 25 26.76 -18.97 -17.74
N ASP A 26 27.44 -17.93 -17.28
CA ASP A 26 28.71 -17.45 -17.82
C ASP A 26 28.64 -17.21 -19.33
N SER A 27 27.53 -16.62 -19.80
CA SER A 27 27.18 -16.36 -21.21
C SER A 27 26.95 -17.62 -22.07
N ILE A 28 26.84 -18.81 -21.45
CA ILE A 28 26.57 -20.07 -22.16
C ILE A 28 25.15 -20.52 -21.82
N LEU A 29 24.38 -20.94 -22.82
CA LEU A 29 23.02 -21.43 -22.63
C LEU A 29 22.98 -22.61 -21.64
N LEU A 30 22.31 -22.39 -20.51
CA LEU A 30 22.09 -23.42 -19.48
C LEU A 30 20.73 -24.10 -19.69
N LYS A 31 19.68 -23.32 -19.91
CA LYS A 31 18.33 -23.81 -20.12
C LYS A 31 17.59 -22.85 -21.06
N GLY A 32 16.95 -23.39 -22.09
CA GLY A 32 16.23 -22.62 -23.10
C GLY A 32 14.75 -22.91 -23.18
N ASN A 33 14.01 -21.96 -23.76
CA ASN A 33 12.58 -22.02 -24.07
C ASN A 33 11.70 -22.30 -22.84
N ILE A 34 11.98 -21.65 -21.73
CA ILE A 34 11.18 -21.75 -20.51
C ILE A 34 9.92 -20.90 -20.71
N ASN A 35 8.72 -21.52 -20.61
CA ASN A 35 7.43 -20.87 -20.82
C ASN A 35 6.35 -21.29 -19.81
N LYS A 36 6.72 -22.02 -18.76
CA LYS A 36 5.79 -22.49 -17.71
C LYS A 36 6.19 -22.05 -16.31
N SER A 37 7.31 -21.36 -16.20
CA SER A 37 7.80 -20.82 -14.94
C SER A 37 8.71 -19.63 -15.22
N THR A 38 8.96 -18.85 -14.19
CA THR A 38 9.90 -17.73 -14.17
C THR A 38 11.11 -18.04 -13.28
N ASN A 39 11.51 -19.29 -13.27
CA ASN A 39 12.68 -19.74 -12.52
C ASN A 39 13.43 -20.90 -13.19
N HIS A 40 14.65 -21.10 -12.73
CA HIS A 40 15.46 -22.28 -13.02
C HIS A 40 16.43 -22.56 -11.87
N THR A 41 16.58 -23.83 -11.48
CA THR A 41 17.59 -24.24 -10.52
C THR A 41 18.78 -24.86 -11.25
N ASP A 42 19.92 -24.19 -11.19
CA ASP A 42 21.19 -24.76 -11.62
C ASP A 42 21.80 -25.58 -10.48
N THR A 43 21.59 -26.88 -10.52
CA THR A 43 22.08 -27.80 -9.47
C THR A 43 23.60 -27.89 -9.37
N TYR A 44 24.32 -27.44 -10.39
CA TYR A 44 25.79 -27.38 -10.43
C TYR A 44 26.32 -25.95 -10.26
N GLY A 45 25.41 -24.99 -10.02
CA GLY A 45 25.76 -23.60 -9.81
C GLY A 45 26.60 -23.40 -8.55
N THR A 46 27.54 -22.46 -8.63
CA THR A 46 28.39 -22.02 -7.51
C THR A 46 28.33 -20.50 -7.40
N VAL A 47 28.82 -19.94 -6.30
CA VAL A 47 28.90 -18.49 -6.08
C VAL A 47 29.78 -17.75 -7.09
N ASN A 48 30.61 -18.48 -7.86
CA ASN A 48 31.51 -17.90 -8.86
C ASN A 48 30.87 -17.76 -10.26
N HIS A 49 29.71 -18.35 -10.49
CA HIS A 49 29.01 -18.24 -11.75
C HIS A 49 28.21 -16.94 -11.85
N LYS A 50 27.97 -16.46 -13.06
CA LYS A 50 27.06 -15.35 -13.34
C LYS A 50 25.93 -15.82 -14.23
N TYR A 51 24.75 -15.24 -14.02
CA TYR A 51 23.55 -15.63 -14.73
C TYR A 51 22.94 -14.45 -15.47
N GLN A 52 22.33 -14.72 -16.61
CA GLN A 52 21.55 -13.78 -17.40
C GLN A 52 20.27 -14.50 -17.85
N VAL A 53 19.22 -13.73 -18.04
CA VAL A 53 17.97 -14.19 -18.64
C VAL A 53 17.80 -13.49 -19.99
N VAL A 54 17.54 -14.25 -21.03
CA VAL A 54 17.21 -13.75 -22.36
C VAL A 54 15.71 -13.87 -22.54
N THR A 55 15.03 -12.75 -22.77
CA THR A 55 13.61 -12.72 -23.13
C THR A 55 13.49 -12.91 -24.64
N LYS A 56 12.59 -13.79 -25.08
CA LYS A 56 12.33 -14.09 -26.47
C LYS A 56 10.85 -13.94 -26.78
N VAL A 57 10.52 -13.33 -27.90
CA VAL A 57 9.17 -13.24 -28.44
C VAL A 57 9.15 -13.97 -29.79
N ASP A 58 8.20 -14.86 -30.02
CA ASP A 58 8.13 -15.73 -31.21
C ASP A 58 9.44 -16.51 -31.48
N GLY A 59 10.19 -16.80 -30.41
CA GLY A 59 11.47 -17.50 -30.48
C GLY A 59 12.69 -16.63 -30.76
N GLU A 60 12.51 -15.35 -31.07
CA GLU A 60 13.59 -14.40 -31.31
C GLU A 60 13.95 -13.61 -30.04
N PRO A 61 15.25 -13.47 -29.69
CA PRO A 61 15.68 -12.68 -28.56
C PRO A 61 15.32 -11.19 -28.73
N VAL A 62 14.66 -10.62 -27.71
CA VAL A 62 14.27 -9.19 -27.68
C VAL A 62 14.99 -8.43 -26.58
N ASP A 63 15.40 -9.11 -25.49
CA ASP A 63 16.12 -8.49 -24.38
C ASP A 63 17.05 -9.50 -23.69
N THR A 64 18.06 -9.00 -22.99
CA THR A 64 18.97 -9.80 -22.16
C THR A 64 19.37 -9.01 -20.92
N THR A 65 19.10 -9.58 -19.76
CA THR A 65 19.45 -8.92 -18.48
C THR A 65 20.95 -8.73 -18.31
N ALA A 66 21.36 -7.81 -17.45
CA ALA A 66 22.72 -7.76 -16.96
C ALA A 66 23.14 -9.10 -16.32
N ALA A 67 24.43 -9.41 -16.32
CA ALA A 67 24.95 -10.60 -15.69
C ALA A 67 25.04 -10.42 -14.17
N VAL A 68 24.29 -11.22 -13.41
CA VAL A 68 24.23 -11.17 -11.94
C VAL A 68 24.94 -12.35 -11.28
N ALA A 69 25.60 -12.10 -10.16
CA ALA A 69 26.17 -13.15 -9.32
C ALA A 69 25.11 -13.63 -8.30
N PRO A 70 25.16 -14.91 -7.86
CA PRO A 70 24.27 -15.41 -6.84
C PRO A 70 24.54 -14.74 -5.49
N TRP A 71 23.49 -14.46 -4.75
CA TRP A 71 23.64 -14.15 -3.33
C TRP A 71 24.11 -15.38 -2.55
N GLY A 72 24.85 -15.18 -1.48
CA GLY A 72 25.29 -16.29 -0.62
C GLY A 72 24.18 -16.92 0.23
N ASN A 73 22.96 -16.35 0.21
CA ASN A 73 21.81 -16.74 1.00
C ASN A 73 20.50 -16.61 0.23
N VAL A 74 19.45 -17.18 0.79
CA VAL A 74 18.06 -17.07 0.27
C VAL A 74 17.39 -15.75 0.65
N TYR A 75 18.06 -14.87 1.36
CA TYR A 75 17.59 -13.53 1.76
C TYR A 75 18.75 -12.54 1.78
N TYR A 76 18.41 -11.27 1.70
CA TYR A 76 19.34 -10.17 1.88
C TYR A 76 19.17 -9.59 3.28
N GLN A 77 20.26 -9.50 4.05
CA GLN A 77 20.24 -8.92 5.40
C GLN A 77 20.97 -7.60 5.43
N LEU A 78 20.24 -6.54 5.79
CA LEU A 78 20.76 -5.19 5.92
C LEU A 78 20.89 -4.80 7.40
N HIS A 79 22.01 -4.20 7.76
CA HIS A 79 22.20 -3.55 9.07
C HIS A 79 21.86 -2.08 8.96
N LEU A 80 20.64 -1.73 9.37
CA LEU A 80 20.13 -0.36 9.30
C LEU A 80 20.57 0.45 10.54
N ASP A 81 20.69 1.78 10.36
CA ASP A 81 21.01 2.72 11.44
C ASP A 81 19.76 3.04 12.28
N MET A 82 19.49 2.20 13.29
CA MET A 82 18.31 2.33 14.15
C MET A 82 18.36 3.65 14.95
N PRO A 83 17.23 4.43 14.98
CA PRO A 83 17.17 5.65 15.78
C PRO A 83 17.41 5.38 17.26
N THR A 84 18.08 6.29 17.93
CA THR A 84 18.26 6.22 19.39
C THR A 84 17.01 6.72 20.11
N ALA A 85 16.68 6.06 21.24
CA ALA A 85 15.55 6.42 22.07
C ALA A 85 15.88 6.29 23.56
N ASN A 86 15.09 6.95 24.40
CA ASN A 86 15.20 6.82 25.85
C ASN A 86 13.92 6.20 26.42
N GLY A 87 14.03 5.00 26.98
CA GLY A 87 12.90 4.27 27.58
C GLY A 87 12.00 3.49 26.61
N TYR A 88 12.33 3.46 25.31
CA TYR A 88 11.70 2.63 24.28
C TYR A 88 12.74 2.32 23.19
N THR A 89 12.39 1.47 22.25
CA THR A 89 13.24 1.08 21.11
C THR A 89 12.54 1.40 19.80
N TYR A 90 13.24 1.23 18.68
CA TYR A 90 12.68 1.31 17.34
C TYR A 90 12.77 -0.04 16.63
N SER A 91 11.86 -0.28 15.72
CA SER A 91 11.93 -1.34 14.74
C SER A 91 11.61 -0.81 13.35
N PRO A 92 12.20 -1.37 12.29
CA PRO A 92 11.74 -1.10 10.94
C PRO A 92 10.29 -1.57 10.81
N ASN A 93 9.50 -0.76 10.10
CA ASN A 93 8.09 -1.01 9.86
C ASN A 93 7.85 -1.03 8.34
N ASP A 94 6.94 -0.22 7.81
CA ASP A 94 6.69 -0.17 6.38
C ASP A 94 7.94 0.27 5.62
N CYS A 95 8.16 -0.35 4.45
CA CYS A 95 9.23 -0.03 3.53
C CYS A 95 8.66 0.30 2.15
N SER A 96 9.41 1.09 1.40
CA SER A 96 9.19 1.32 -0.02
C SER A 96 10.54 1.36 -0.73
N VAL A 97 10.53 1.38 -2.06
CA VAL A 97 11.73 1.51 -2.89
C VAL A 97 11.48 2.53 -3.99
N GLY A 98 12.55 3.17 -4.44
CA GLY A 98 12.54 4.05 -5.59
C GLY A 98 13.97 4.37 -6.01
N ASP A 99 14.18 4.59 -7.30
CA ASP A 99 15.44 5.08 -7.84
C ASP A 99 15.50 6.61 -7.61
N VAL A 100 16.29 7.04 -6.63
CA VAL A 100 16.35 8.46 -6.26
C VAL A 100 17.48 9.23 -6.97
N ASP A 101 18.46 8.52 -7.55
CA ASP A 101 19.60 9.16 -8.22
C ASP A 101 19.66 8.89 -9.74
N GLY A 102 18.72 8.10 -10.27
CA GLY A 102 18.58 7.83 -11.70
C GLY A 102 19.59 6.83 -12.24
N ASP A 103 20.16 5.97 -11.37
CA ASP A 103 21.16 4.99 -11.77
C ASP A 103 20.54 3.63 -12.19
N GLY A 104 19.23 3.47 -12.04
CA GLY A 104 18.46 2.28 -12.40
C GLY A 104 18.41 1.23 -11.28
N GLU A 105 19.01 1.47 -10.12
CA GLU A 105 18.90 0.66 -8.93
C GLU A 105 18.04 1.37 -7.89
N TYR A 106 17.33 0.60 -7.05
CA TYR A 106 16.41 1.19 -6.10
C TYR A 106 17.07 1.44 -4.75
N GLU A 107 16.85 2.62 -4.18
CA GLU A 107 17.07 2.94 -2.79
C GLU A 107 15.93 2.40 -1.93
N LEU A 108 16.27 2.07 -0.68
CA LEU A 108 15.34 1.54 0.30
C LEU A 108 14.87 2.65 1.25
N PHE A 109 13.56 2.85 1.31
CA PHE A 109 12.91 3.73 2.27
C PHE A 109 12.36 2.91 3.44
N VAL A 110 12.62 3.35 4.67
CA VAL A 110 12.23 2.63 5.88
C VAL A 110 11.56 3.57 6.87
N LYS A 111 10.33 3.22 7.26
CA LYS A 111 9.66 3.84 8.39
C LYS A 111 10.09 3.17 9.68
N TRP A 112 10.52 3.97 10.65
CA TRP A 112 10.87 3.51 11.98
C TRP A 112 9.71 3.71 12.94
N ASP A 113 9.21 2.61 13.51
CA ASP A 113 8.13 2.62 14.49
C ASP A 113 8.69 2.45 15.91
N PRO A 114 8.35 3.38 16.84
CA PRO A 114 8.78 3.26 18.22
C PRO A 114 7.98 2.17 18.95
N SER A 115 8.62 1.39 19.80
CA SER A 115 7.98 0.30 20.54
C SER A 115 6.86 0.75 21.50
N ASN A 116 6.74 2.05 21.74
CA ASN A 116 5.66 2.67 22.48
C ASN A 116 4.56 3.28 21.58
N SER A 117 4.52 2.91 20.29
CA SER A 117 3.45 3.30 19.37
C SER A 117 2.08 2.86 19.89
N LYS A 118 1.03 3.63 19.60
CA LYS A 118 -0.32 3.40 20.11
C LYS A 118 -1.38 3.88 19.15
N ASP A 119 -2.40 3.07 18.99
CA ASP A 119 -3.64 3.51 18.36
C ASP A 119 -4.30 4.66 19.16
N ASN A 120 -5.08 5.51 18.51
CA ASN A 120 -5.79 6.60 19.15
C ASN A 120 -6.92 6.15 20.09
N SER A 121 -7.33 4.89 20.06
CA SER A 121 -8.18 4.30 21.09
C SER A 121 -7.46 4.15 22.44
N GLN A 122 -6.13 4.20 22.44
CA GLN A 122 -5.29 4.00 23.63
C GLN A 122 -4.62 5.31 24.07
N SER A 123 -4.44 5.47 25.37
CA SER A 123 -3.68 6.59 25.95
C SER A 123 -2.19 6.28 26.03
N GLY A 124 -1.37 7.31 25.92
CA GLY A 124 0.08 7.25 26.06
C GLY A 124 0.79 8.13 25.03
N ILE A 125 1.90 8.74 25.44
CA ILE A 125 2.78 9.50 24.55
C ILE A 125 3.63 8.51 23.76
N THR A 126 3.69 8.71 22.45
CA THR A 126 4.52 7.90 21.52
C THR A 126 5.84 8.61 21.25
N GLY A 127 6.86 7.85 20.86
CA GLY A 127 8.06 8.37 20.22
C GLY A 127 7.74 9.02 18.87
N ASN A 128 8.72 9.73 18.31
CA ASN A 128 8.61 10.28 16.96
C ASN A 128 8.67 9.12 15.94
N VAL A 129 8.03 9.30 14.80
CA VAL A 129 8.23 8.46 13.62
C VAL A 129 9.35 9.06 12.80
N TYR A 130 10.26 8.21 12.32
CA TYR A 130 11.30 8.59 11.37
C TYR A 130 11.11 7.88 10.04
N LEU A 131 11.53 8.55 8.98
CA LEU A 131 11.63 7.97 7.64
C LEU A 131 13.07 8.12 7.18
N ASP A 132 13.70 7.00 6.84
CA ASP A 132 15.08 6.95 6.35
C ASP A 132 15.11 6.54 4.88
N CYS A 133 16.10 7.02 4.14
CA CYS A 133 16.47 6.49 2.84
C CYS A 133 17.88 5.92 2.89
N TYR A 134 18.07 4.75 2.26
CA TYR A 134 19.32 4.03 2.22
C TYR A 134 19.69 3.66 0.79
N LYS A 135 20.90 4.00 0.39
CA LYS A 135 21.52 3.42 -0.82
C LYS A 135 22.09 2.06 -0.48
N VAL A 136 21.66 1.05 -1.23
CA VAL A 136 22.01 -0.35 -1.02
C VAL A 136 22.83 -0.82 -2.21
N ASP A 137 23.97 -1.43 -1.95
CA ASP A 137 24.70 -2.16 -3.00
C ASP A 137 24.11 -3.58 -3.11
N TRP A 138 23.12 -3.75 -3.98
CA TRP A 138 22.43 -5.02 -4.19
C TRP A 138 23.32 -6.11 -4.78
N SER A 139 24.47 -5.77 -5.33
CA SER A 139 25.43 -6.72 -5.89
C SER A 139 26.19 -7.51 -4.83
N GLN A 140 26.30 -6.97 -3.62
CA GLN A 140 27.11 -7.56 -2.54
C GLN A 140 26.46 -8.77 -1.86
N GLY A 141 25.24 -9.10 -2.17
CA GLY A 141 24.42 -10.21 -1.65
C GLY A 141 25.00 -10.91 -0.44
N GLY A 142 24.43 -10.74 0.75
CA GLY A 142 25.01 -11.39 1.89
C GLY A 142 24.36 -11.04 3.23
N ILE A 143 24.86 -11.70 4.28
CA ILE A 143 24.48 -11.40 5.67
C ILE A 143 25.37 -10.28 6.17
N GLY A 144 24.75 -9.26 6.76
CA GLY A 144 25.46 -8.21 7.48
C GLY A 144 25.93 -7.03 6.64
N THR A 145 25.32 -6.81 5.47
CA THR A 145 25.58 -5.62 4.67
C THR A 145 25.04 -4.37 5.37
N THR A 146 25.88 -3.33 5.45
CA THR A 146 25.47 -2.02 5.99
C THR A 146 25.27 -1.06 4.84
N PRO A 147 24.02 -0.66 4.54
CA PRO A 147 23.76 0.29 3.46
C PRO A 147 24.16 1.70 3.90
N THR A 148 24.38 2.58 2.93
CA THR A 148 24.65 3.99 3.18
C THR A 148 23.34 4.71 3.47
N LYS A 149 23.16 5.21 4.69
CA LYS A 149 22.03 6.10 4.99
C LYS A 149 22.22 7.43 4.30
N LEU A 150 21.33 7.80 3.39
CA LEU A 150 21.35 9.07 2.70
C LEU A 150 20.84 10.20 3.62
N TRP A 151 19.70 9.97 4.25
CA TRP A 151 19.08 10.94 5.13
C TRP A 151 18.09 10.30 6.11
N ARG A 152 17.62 11.10 7.06
CA ARG A 152 16.54 10.80 8.01
C ARG A 152 15.63 12.00 8.16
N VAL A 153 14.34 11.82 7.90
CA VAL A 153 13.26 12.77 8.18
C VAL A 153 12.71 12.48 9.58
N ASP A 154 12.56 13.52 10.41
CA ASP A 154 11.89 13.43 11.73
C ASP A 154 10.49 14.02 11.61
N LEU A 155 9.45 13.20 11.73
CA LEU A 155 8.07 13.68 11.65
C LEU A 155 7.62 14.48 12.89
N GLY A 156 8.43 14.46 13.95
CA GLY A 156 8.24 15.31 15.13
C GLY A 156 7.11 14.87 16.05
N VAL A 157 6.92 15.66 17.11
CA VAL A 157 5.99 15.33 18.20
C VAL A 157 4.52 15.44 17.82
N ASN A 158 4.19 16.14 16.74
CA ASN A 158 2.82 16.39 16.30
C ASN A 158 2.33 15.39 15.24
N ILE A 159 3.10 14.35 14.98
CA ILE A 159 2.67 13.12 14.31
C ILE A 159 2.70 11.98 15.33
N ARG A 160 1.56 11.33 15.54
CA ARG A 160 1.47 10.19 16.46
C ARG A 160 2.04 8.94 15.78
N ALA A 161 2.77 8.11 16.53
CA ALA A 161 3.20 6.80 16.05
C ALA A 161 2.10 5.76 16.29
N GLY A 162 1.81 4.98 15.26
CA GLY A 162 0.81 3.90 15.27
C GLY A 162 0.48 3.45 13.86
N ALA A 163 -0.27 2.36 13.74
CA ALA A 163 -0.48 1.66 12.48
C ALA A 163 -1.18 2.49 11.38
N HIS A 164 -1.89 3.57 11.74
CA HIS A 164 -2.78 4.27 10.80
C HIS A 164 -2.37 5.70 10.46
N TYR A 165 -1.24 6.21 10.97
CA TYR A 165 -1.01 7.66 11.03
C TYR A 165 0.04 8.19 10.08
N THR A 166 0.84 7.32 9.48
CA THR A 166 1.95 7.71 8.61
C THR A 166 2.00 6.81 7.40
N GLN A 167 1.24 7.17 6.39
CA GLN A 167 1.39 6.64 5.05
C GLN A 167 2.40 7.52 4.32
N PHE A 168 3.34 6.91 3.63
CA PHE A 168 4.29 7.58 2.76
C PHE A 168 4.34 6.88 1.42
N MET A 169 4.57 7.63 0.37
CA MET A 169 4.66 7.14 -0.99
C MET A 169 6.01 7.54 -1.57
N VAL A 170 6.59 6.66 -2.35
CA VAL A 170 7.83 6.85 -3.08
C VAL A 170 7.55 6.57 -4.53
N TYR A 171 7.73 7.56 -5.39
CA TYR A 171 7.50 7.45 -6.82
C TYR A 171 8.14 8.64 -7.55
N ASP A 172 8.42 8.49 -8.83
CA ASP A 172 8.77 9.59 -9.73
C ASP A 172 7.49 10.36 -10.10
N PHE A 173 7.15 11.37 -9.28
CA PHE A 173 5.90 12.12 -9.45
C PHE A 173 5.99 13.23 -10.50
N ASP A 174 7.18 13.71 -10.84
CA ASP A 174 7.36 14.76 -11.84
C ASP A 174 7.88 14.26 -13.19
N GLY A 175 8.20 12.96 -13.28
CA GLY A 175 8.60 12.31 -14.53
C GLY A 175 10.05 12.61 -14.94
N ASP A 176 10.91 12.99 -13.99
CA ASP A 176 12.32 13.31 -14.27
C ASP A 176 13.24 12.06 -14.23
N GLY A 177 12.69 10.90 -13.88
CA GLY A 177 13.42 9.63 -13.76
C GLY A 177 13.99 9.38 -12.37
N ARG A 178 13.61 10.17 -11.36
CA ARG A 178 14.03 10.04 -9.97
C ARG A 178 12.83 10.08 -9.05
N ALA A 179 12.85 9.24 -8.03
CA ALA A 179 11.73 9.16 -7.10
C ALA A 179 11.79 10.24 -6.02
N GLU A 180 10.64 10.84 -5.74
CA GLU A 180 10.37 11.64 -4.55
C GLU A 180 9.70 10.82 -3.47
N MET A 181 9.64 11.38 -2.26
CA MET A 181 8.81 10.88 -1.18
C MET A 181 7.76 11.90 -0.79
N MET A 182 6.49 11.46 -0.69
CA MET A 182 5.41 12.28 -0.13
C MET A 182 4.83 11.64 1.13
N CYS A 183 4.61 12.46 2.17
CA CYS A 183 3.88 12.01 3.35
C CYS A 183 3.23 13.16 4.11
N LYS A 184 2.29 12.78 5.00
CA LYS A 184 1.70 13.71 5.97
C LYS A 184 2.75 14.17 6.97
N THR A 185 2.82 15.49 7.20
CA THR A 185 3.68 16.15 8.17
C THR A 185 2.88 17.13 9.05
N ALA A 186 3.54 17.79 9.99
CA ALA A 186 2.91 18.75 10.90
C ALA A 186 3.94 19.80 11.35
N PRO A 187 3.50 20.89 12.05
CA PRO A 187 4.45 21.78 12.71
C PRO A 187 5.43 21.01 13.59
N GLY A 188 6.72 21.29 13.42
CA GLY A 188 7.81 20.60 14.11
C GLY A 188 8.41 19.41 13.37
N SER A 189 7.83 18.97 12.24
CA SER A 189 8.48 18.00 11.34
C SER A 189 9.71 18.62 10.68
N LYS A 190 10.77 17.82 10.56
CA LYS A 190 12.06 18.22 9.99
C LYS A 190 12.42 17.33 8.82
N ASP A 191 12.96 17.95 7.80
CA ASP A 191 13.45 17.26 6.59
C ASP A 191 14.81 16.58 6.80
N GLY A 192 15.34 15.95 5.76
CA GLY A 192 16.62 15.24 5.79
C GLY A 192 17.83 16.11 6.06
N LEU A 193 17.70 17.43 5.93
CA LEU A 193 18.74 18.43 6.26
C LEU A 193 18.58 19.01 7.67
N GLY A 194 17.50 18.64 8.39
CA GLY A 194 17.20 19.10 9.74
C GLY A 194 16.41 20.42 9.80
N GLU A 195 15.97 20.94 8.65
CA GLU A 195 15.16 22.15 8.55
C GLU A 195 13.67 21.83 8.77
N TYR A 196 12.90 22.80 9.29
CA TYR A 196 11.46 22.60 9.43
C TYR A 196 10.77 22.59 8.05
N VAL A 197 9.92 21.58 7.80
CA VAL A 197 9.20 21.43 6.52
C VAL A 197 8.31 22.64 6.20
N SER A 198 7.88 23.40 7.20
CA SER A 198 7.11 24.63 6.99
C SER A 198 7.86 25.71 6.20
N ALA A 199 9.20 25.68 6.21
CA ALA A 199 10.02 26.62 5.43
C ALA A 199 9.93 26.37 3.91
N ALA A 200 9.50 25.17 3.50
CA ALA A 200 9.33 24.81 2.09
C ALA A 200 7.94 25.18 1.54
N SER A 201 7.14 25.93 2.27
CA SER A 201 5.81 26.38 1.83
C SER A 201 5.87 27.73 1.13
N THR A 202 4.88 27.99 0.28
CA THR A 202 4.57 29.32 -0.25
C THR A 202 3.42 30.00 0.52
N ASP A 203 2.76 29.28 1.43
CA ASP A 203 1.68 29.81 2.26
C ASP A 203 2.25 30.44 3.55
N ASN A 204 1.97 31.74 3.74
CA ASN A 204 2.46 32.50 4.88
C ASN A 204 1.99 31.95 6.24
N VAL A 205 0.83 31.29 6.31
CA VAL A 205 0.32 30.69 7.55
C VAL A 205 1.15 29.46 7.92
N ILE A 206 1.52 28.65 6.93
CA ILE A 206 2.40 27.49 7.13
C ILE A 206 3.80 27.96 7.54
N ILE A 207 4.37 28.96 6.82
CA ILE A 207 5.70 29.50 7.10
C ILE A 207 5.77 30.06 8.53
N ALA A 208 4.73 30.73 8.98
CA ALA A 208 4.67 31.40 10.29
C ALA A 208 4.23 30.49 11.44
N CYS A 209 3.96 29.20 11.21
CA CYS A 209 3.48 28.31 12.26
C CYS A 209 4.53 28.11 13.38
N ASP A 210 4.06 27.87 14.60
CA ASP A 210 4.95 27.57 15.72
C ASP A 210 5.42 26.10 15.68
N ASN A 211 6.58 25.86 15.11
CA ASN A 211 7.22 24.55 15.01
C ASN A 211 7.67 23.96 16.36
N LYS A 212 7.63 24.71 17.45
CA LYS A 212 8.02 24.25 18.79
C LYS A 212 6.82 23.87 19.64
N LYS A 213 5.62 24.21 19.20
CA LYS A 213 4.39 23.91 19.94
C LYS A 213 4.06 22.43 19.90
N ASN A 214 3.84 21.86 21.08
CA ASN A 214 3.40 20.48 21.24
C ASN A 214 1.89 20.45 21.39
N TRP A 215 1.21 19.81 20.43
CA TRP A 215 -0.25 19.73 20.38
C TRP A 215 -0.80 18.44 21.00
N ARG A 216 0.06 17.61 21.61
CA ARG A 216 -0.39 16.41 22.31
C ARG A 216 -1.15 16.80 23.59
N ASP A 217 -2.30 16.18 23.79
CA ASP A 217 -3.03 16.25 25.05
C ASP A 217 -2.37 15.35 26.13
N SER A 218 -2.96 15.30 27.33
CA SER A 218 -2.47 14.49 28.45
C SER A 218 -2.52 12.97 28.16
N ALA A 219 -3.34 12.54 27.21
CA ALA A 219 -3.43 11.15 26.73
C ALA A 219 -2.46 10.87 25.57
N GLY A 220 -1.65 11.84 25.15
CA GLY A 220 -0.72 11.71 24.05
C GLY A 220 -1.36 11.77 22.65
N LYS A 221 -2.63 12.16 22.55
CA LYS A 221 -3.36 12.28 21.30
C LYS A 221 -3.21 13.67 20.74
N ILE A 222 -3.18 13.79 19.41
CA ILE A 222 -3.01 15.07 18.74
C ILE A 222 -4.35 15.50 18.18
N GLN A 223 -5.04 16.39 18.88
CA GLN A 223 -6.38 16.85 18.53
C GLN A 223 -6.44 18.33 18.12
N GLY A 224 -5.29 18.95 17.89
CA GLY A 224 -5.17 20.33 17.45
C GLY A 224 -3.93 20.53 16.59
N GLY A 225 -3.72 21.76 16.14
CA GLY A 225 -2.61 22.10 15.25
C GLY A 225 -2.91 21.87 13.79
N TYR A 226 -2.05 22.41 12.96
CA TYR A 226 -2.09 22.22 11.52
C TYR A 226 -1.61 20.82 11.12
N GLU A 227 -2.05 20.38 9.96
CA GLU A 227 -1.58 19.17 9.29
C GLU A 227 -1.14 19.56 7.88
N PHE A 228 -0.01 19.02 7.46
CA PHE A 228 0.60 19.33 6.17
C PHE A 228 0.76 18.06 5.34
N LEU A 229 0.86 18.25 4.03
CA LEU A 229 1.46 17.32 3.08
C LEU A 229 2.78 17.92 2.62
N THR A 230 3.85 17.14 2.66
CA THR A 230 5.17 17.56 2.18
C THR A 230 5.69 16.57 1.15
N VAL A 231 6.26 17.08 0.06
CA VAL A 231 7.08 16.32 -0.89
C VAL A 231 8.54 16.58 -0.58
N PHE A 232 9.33 15.51 -0.60
CA PHE A 232 10.76 15.52 -0.29
C PHE A 232 11.56 15.03 -1.49
N ASP A 233 12.66 15.68 -1.76
CA ASP A 233 13.70 15.24 -2.71
C ASP A 233 14.26 13.88 -2.30
N GLY A 234 14.27 12.93 -3.21
CA GLY A 234 14.65 11.54 -2.90
C GLY A 234 16.10 11.39 -2.49
N ILE A 235 17.03 12.17 -3.07
CA ILE A 235 18.47 12.06 -2.81
C ILE A 235 18.84 12.65 -1.46
N SER A 236 18.31 13.82 -1.13
CA SER A 236 18.74 14.61 0.03
C SER A 236 17.75 14.56 1.20
N GLY A 237 16.52 14.11 0.97
CA GLY A 237 15.43 14.21 1.93
C GLY A 237 15.00 15.64 2.23
N LYS A 238 15.44 16.63 1.44
CA LYS A 238 15.06 18.04 1.59
C LYS A 238 13.59 18.22 1.25
N ALA A 239 12.84 18.95 2.07
CA ALA A 239 11.48 19.35 1.73
C ALA A 239 11.50 20.29 0.51
N ILE A 240 10.78 19.91 -0.56
CA ILE A 240 10.65 20.73 -1.78
C ILE A 240 9.44 21.65 -1.65
N HIS A 241 8.27 21.09 -1.29
CA HIS A 241 7.05 21.87 -1.12
C HIS A 241 6.17 21.30 -0.01
N THR A 242 5.56 22.21 0.77
CA THR A 242 4.65 21.88 1.86
C THR A 242 3.35 22.66 1.72
N VAL A 243 2.22 21.93 1.76
CA VAL A 243 0.86 22.50 1.68
C VAL A 243 0.01 22.00 2.85
N PHE A 244 -1.16 22.60 3.06
CA PHE A 244 -2.12 22.06 4.02
C PHE A 244 -2.65 20.70 3.56
N TYR A 245 -2.69 19.74 4.48
CA TYR A 245 -3.35 18.44 4.24
C TYR A 245 -4.88 18.63 4.12
N LYS A 246 -5.54 17.92 3.21
CA LYS A 246 -6.98 18.05 2.98
C LYS A 246 -7.74 16.74 3.25
N PRO A 247 -8.77 16.78 4.12
CA PRO A 247 -9.10 17.89 5.02
C PRO A 247 -8.16 17.92 6.21
N ASN A 248 -7.95 19.09 6.76
CA ASN A 248 -7.29 19.23 8.05
C ASN A 248 -8.18 18.66 9.18
N ARG A 249 -7.63 18.55 10.39
CA ARG A 249 -8.25 17.90 11.55
C ARG A 249 -9.64 18.43 11.90
N ASN A 250 -9.94 19.65 11.59
CA ASN A 250 -11.27 20.26 11.75
C ASN A 250 -12.13 20.22 10.47
N ALA A 251 -11.75 19.44 9.47
CA ALA A 251 -12.36 19.34 8.16
C ALA A 251 -12.34 20.64 7.31
N ALA A 252 -11.61 21.67 7.73
CA ALA A 252 -11.45 22.91 6.99
C ALA A 252 -10.26 22.83 6.02
N ILE A 253 -10.44 23.32 4.79
CA ILE A 253 -9.33 23.53 3.86
C ILE A 253 -8.48 24.69 4.40
N GLY A 254 -7.14 24.51 4.40
CA GLY A 254 -6.24 25.47 5.03
C GLY A 254 -6.08 25.26 6.53
N GLY A 255 -6.88 24.38 7.12
CA GLY A 255 -6.73 23.98 8.50
C GLY A 255 -7.06 25.06 9.53
N SER A 256 -6.91 24.67 10.80
CA SER A 256 -7.01 25.54 11.95
C SER A 256 -6.16 24.97 13.08
N GLU A 257 -5.59 25.83 13.90
CA GLU A 257 -4.96 25.41 15.15
C GLU A 257 -5.98 25.08 16.25
N ALA A 258 -7.26 25.36 16.02
CA ALA A 258 -8.30 25.02 16.98
C ALA A 258 -8.54 23.50 17.06
N LYS A 259 -9.10 23.07 18.19
CA LYS A 259 -9.60 21.71 18.33
C LYS A 259 -10.73 21.47 17.31
N PRO A 260 -10.86 20.25 16.71
CA PRO A 260 -11.94 19.97 15.80
C PRO A 260 -13.31 20.21 16.41
N THR A 261 -14.20 20.79 15.63
CA THR A 261 -15.63 20.92 15.94
C THR A 261 -16.46 19.88 15.17
N PHE A 262 -15.84 19.21 14.21
CA PHE A 262 -16.45 18.24 13.34
C PHE A 262 -16.43 16.85 13.97
N ASN A 263 -17.55 16.12 13.93
CA ASN A 263 -17.66 14.78 14.49
C ASN A 263 -17.27 13.72 13.46
N TRP A 264 -16.10 13.13 13.62
CA TRP A 264 -15.60 12.05 12.79
C TRP A 264 -16.18 10.67 13.13
N ASP A 265 -16.76 10.52 14.31
CA ASP A 265 -17.17 9.21 14.86
C ASP A 265 -18.67 9.14 15.08
N ASP A 266 -19.45 9.52 14.07
CA ASP A 266 -20.90 9.64 14.17
C ASP A 266 -21.64 8.30 14.33
N ARG A 267 -21.04 7.17 13.86
CA ARG A 267 -21.60 5.82 14.06
C ARG A 267 -21.57 5.35 15.51
N SER A 268 -20.61 5.77 16.26
CA SER A 268 -20.43 5.36 17.65
C SER A 268 -21.30 6.14 18.63
N GLY A 269 -22.14 7.05 18.14
CA GLY A 269 -22.94 7.95 18.98
C GLY A 269 -22.10 9.01 19.70
N LYS A 270 -20.83 9.16 19.38
CA LYS A 270 -19.96 10.21 19.90
C LYS A 270 -20.34 11.54 19.29
N THR A 271 -20.38 12.58 20.10
CA THR A 271 -20.73 13.94 19.66
C THR A 271 -19.50 14.77 19.29
N ASP A 272 -18.32 14.26 19.56
CA ASP A 272 -17.05 14.90 19.23
C ASP A 272 -16.00 13.86 18.81
N ASN A 273 -14.90 14.33 18.27
CA ASN A 273 -13.73 13.49 17.95
C ASN A 273 -12.83 13.37 19.20
N SER A 274 -13.41 12.99 20.34
CA SER A 274 -12.78 13.11 21.66
C SER A 274 -11.44 12.38 21.78
N TYR A 275 -11.21 11.34 20.98
CA TYR A 275 -9.94 10.62 20.94
C TYR A 275 -9.33 10.52 19.54
N GLY A 276 -9.96 11.09 18.52
CA GLY A 276 -9.44 11.18 17.17
C GLY A 276 -9.39 9.84 16.39
N ASN A 277 -10.03 8.79 16.88
CA ASN A 277 -9.83 7.46 16.28
C ASN A 277 -10.30 7.40 14.82
N ARG A 278 -11.54 7.77 14.53
CA ARG A 278 -12.10 7.69 13.17
C ARG A 278 -11.49 8.74 12.21
N GLY A 279 -11.15 9.91 12.72
CA GLY A 279 -10.53 10.98 11.93
C GLY A 279 -9.03 10.85 11.72
N GLU A 280 -8.36 9.92 12.39
CA GLU A 280 -6.93 9.65 12.24
C GLU A 280 -6.71 8.29 11.54
N ARG A 281 -7.49 7.99 10.52
CA ARG A 281 -7.38 6.82 9.64
C ARG A 281 -6.97 7.27 8.25
N TYR A 282 -5.78 6.91 7.84
CA TYR A 282 -5.18 7.35 6.59
C TYR A 282 -4.78 6.18 5.72
N LEU A 283 -4.98 6.35 4.41
CA LEU A 283 -4.42 5.50 3.37
C LEU A 283 -3.79 6.40 2.31
N ALA A 284 -2.95 5.84 1.45
CA ALA A 284 -2.39 6.56 0.32
C ALA A 284 -2.08 5.58 -0.82
N ALA A 285 -2.11 6.09 -2.05
CA ALA A 285 -1.75 5.36 -3.25
C ALA A 285 -1.12 6.28 -4.30
N VAL A 286 -0.36 5.68 -5.19
CA VAL A 286 0.07 6.29 -6.45
C VAL A 286 -0.90 5.83 -7.53
N ALA A 287 -1.37 6.74 -8.38
CA ALA A 287 -2.34 6.45 -9.44
C ALA A 287 -2.03 7.24 -10.71
N HIS A 288 -2.18 6.59 -11.86
CA HIS A 288 -2.08 7.22 -13.18
C HIS A 288 -3.46 7.78 -13.62
N LEU A 289 -3.94 8.79 -12.89
CA LEU A 289 -5.27 9.38 -13.09
C LEU A 289 -5.46 10.11 -14.44
N ASP A 290 -4.40 10.34 -15.19
CA ASP A 290 -4.41 10.91 -16.54
C ASP A 290 -3.92 9.93 -17.62
N GLY A 291 -3.78 8.65 -17.24
CA GLY A 291 -3.19 7.60 -18.07
C GLY A 291 -1.71 7.37 -17.80
N VAL A 292 -1.23 6.18 -18.19
CA VAL A 292 0.14 5.69 -17.89
C VAL A 292 1.26 6.47 -18.60
N ASP A 293 0.93 7.26 -19.62
CA ASP A 293 1.86 8.12 -20.35
C ASP A 293 2.00 9.52 -19.74
N LYS A 294 1.36 9.77 -18.61
CA LYS A 294 1.43 11.01 -17.83
C LYS A 294 2.04 10.76 -16.46
N ASN A 295 2.47 11.85 -15.84
CA ASN A 295 2.99 11.80 -14.47
C ASN A 295 1.93 11.24 -13.53
N ALA A 296 2.36 10.39 -12.60
CA ALA A 296 1.47 9.82 -11.60
C ALA A 296 0.96 10.89 -10.63
N SER A 297 -0.21 10.65 -10.11
CA SER A 297 -0.83 11.44 -9.03
C SER A 297 -0.64 10.73 -7.69
N ALA A 298 -0.56 11.50 -6.61
CA ALA A 298 -0.63 10.98 -5.27
C ALA A 298 -2.06 11.12 -4.73
N VAL A 299 -2.65 10.03 -4.26
CA VAL A 299 -4.00 10.00 -3.68
C VAL A 299 -3.91 9.74 -2.19
N PHE A 300 -4.50 10.62 -1.41
CA PHE A 300 -4.55 10.52 0.05
C PHE A 300 -5.98 10.31 0.52
N VAL A 301 -6.15 9.40 1.46
CA VAL A 301 -7.44 9.05 2.05
C VAL A 301 -7.43 9.38 3.53
N ARG A 302 -8.53 9.94 4.03
CA ARG A 302 -8.75 10.17 5.47
C ARG A 302 -10.15 9.73 5.88
N GLY A 303 -10.23 8.88 6.90
CA GLY A 303 -11.47 8.26 7.39
C GLY A 303 -11.93 7.13 6.49
N TYR A 304 -12.53 6.08 7.01
CA TYR A 304 -13.07 4.97 6.20
C TYR A 304 -14.21 4.21 6.88
N TYR A 305 -14.53 4.54 8.10
CA TYR A 305 -15.66 3.91 8.80
C TYR A 305 -17.00 4.57 8.52
N THR A 306 -17.01 5.88 8.39
CA THR A 306 -18.20 6.70 8.14
C THR A 306 -17.88 7.80 7.14
N TYR A 307 -17.45 8.95 7.61
CA TYR A 307 -16.98 10.00 6.72
C TYR A 307 -15.72 9.55 5.98
N ALA A 308 -15.70 9.84 4.70
CA ALA A 308 -14.64 9.50 3.79
C ALA A 308 -14.20 10.74 3.01
N TYR A 309 -12.90 10.95 2.94
CA TYR A 309 -12.29 12.01 2.18
C TYR A 309 -11.16 11.43 1.35
N LEU A 310 -11.16 11.74 0.07
CA LEU A 310 -10.07 11.38 -0.83
C LEU A 310 -9.58 12.67 -1.49
N TRP A 311 -8.29 12.78 -1.62
CA TRP A 311 -7.63 13.96 -2.15
C TRP A 311 -6.50 13.54 -3.08
N ALA A 312 -6.61 13.91 -4.37
CA ALA A 312 -5.57 13.68 -5.35
C ALA A 312 -4.77 14.97 -5.59
N VAL A 313 -3.47 14.81 -5.71
CA VAL A 313 -2.53 15.88 -6.02
C VAL A 313 -1.56 15.44 -7.09
N THR A 314 -1.03 16.42 -7.83
CA THR A 314 0.08 16.27 -8.76
C THR A 314 1.30 17.04 -8.25
N PHE A 315 2.48 16.69 -8.75
CA PHE A 315 3.73 17.37 -8.48
C PHE A 315 4.45 17.66 -9.79
N ASP A 316 5.00 18.86 -9.92
CA ASP A 316 5.66 19.35 -11.16
C ASP A 316 7.18 19.57 -10.98
N GLY A 317 7.79 18.93 -9.98
CA GLY A 317 9.18 19.13 -9.60
C GLY A 317 9.42 20.35 -8.70
N LYS A 318 8.38 21.16 -8.44
CA LYS A 318 8.50 22.38 -7.61
C LYS A 318 7.38 22.53 -6.62
N GLN A 319 6.16 22.19 -7.00
CA GLN A 319 5.00 22.41 -6.15
C GLN A 319 3.94 21.30 -6.30
N ILE A 320 3.31 21.01 -5.16
CA ILE A 320 2.12 20.19 -5.08
C ILE A 320 0.93 21.02 -5.54
N THR A 321 0.11 20.47 -6.43
CA THR A 321 -1.11 21.10 -6.94
C THR A 321 -2.29 20.15 -6.74
N ASP A 322 -3.44 20.68 -6.32
CA ASP A 322 -4.66 19.91 -6.22
C ASP A 322 -5.12 19.43 -7.60
N LYS A 323 -5.48 18.15 -7.69
CA LYS A 323 -6.15 17.59 -8.84
C LYS A 323 -7.65 17.56 -8.61
N TRP A 324 -8.09 16.83 -7.59
CA TRP A 324 -9.48 16.81 -7.15
C TRP A 324 -9.61 16.50 -5.66
N TYR A 325 -10.80 16.74 -5.11
CA TYR A 325 -11.10 16.46 -3.72
C TYR A 325 -12.52 15.94 -3.57
N HIS A 326 -12.64 14.68 -3.12
CA HIS A 326 -13.90 14.02 -2.82
C HIS A 326 -14.20 14.10 -1.32
N SER A 327 -15.46 14.38 -0.97
CA SER A 327 -15.90 14.50 0.42
C SER A 327 -17.26 13.90 0.66
N SER A 328 -17.38 12.99 1.61
CA SER A 328 -18.65 12.48 2.15
C SER A 328 -19.03 13.16 3.47
N HIS A 329 -18.76 14.45 3.59
CA HIS A 329 -18.90 15.23 4.82
C HIS A 329 -20.29 15.22 5.44
N SER A 330 -21.34 15.15 4.63
CA SER A 330 -22.74 15.29 5.08
C SER A 330 -23.49 13.96 4.95
N LYS A 331 -24.35 13.68 5.93
CA LYS A 331 -25.31 12.57 5.86
C LYS A 331 -26.53 12.89 4.98
N THR A 332 -26.70 14.13 4.53
CA THR A 332 -27.81 14.52 3.68
C THR A 332 -27.39 14.45 2.22
N GLN A 333 -27.10 15.53 1.61
CA GLN A 333 -26.54 15.57 0.27
C GLN A 333 -25.19 16.24 0.29
N TYR A 334 -24.27 15.77 -0.49
CA TYR A 334 -23.00 16.42 -0.68
C TYR A 334 -22.66 16.52 -2.17
N LYS A 335 -21.74 17.41 -2.48
CA LYS A 335 -21.29 17.65 -3.83
C LYS A 335 -19.84 17.21 -3.97
N VAL A 336 -19.56 16.53 -5.06
CA VAL A 336 -18.22 16.23 -5.53
C VAL A 336 -17.94 17.11 -6.72
N THR A 337 -16.80 17.77 -6.73
CA THR A 337 -16.35 18.57 -7.86
C THR A 337 -15.06 17.95 -8.38
N ASP A 338 -15.07 17.58 -9.64
CA ASP A 338 -13.94 17.01 -10.34
C ASP A 338 -12.88 18.07 -10.73
N ALA A 339 -11.80 17.61 -11.38
CA ALA A 339 -10.72 18.47 -11.82
C ALA A 339 -11.13 19.50 -12.88
N ASP A 340 -12.16 19.20 -13.67
CA ASP A 340 -12.70 20.07 -14.72
C ASP A 340 -13.74 21.07 -14.19
N GLY A 341 -14.03 21.02 -12.88
CA GLY A 341 -15.00 21.88 -12.23
C GLY A 341 -16.44 21.39 -12.35
N ASN A 342 -16.69 20.19 -12.87
CA ASN A 342 -18.03 19.60 -12.90
C ASN A 342 -18.44 19.18 -11.49
N THR A 343 -19.68 19.44 -11.13
CA THR A 343 -20.19 19.14 -9.81
C THR A 343 -21.32 18.14 -9.86
N GLN A 344 -21.18 17.02 -9.16
CA GLN A 344 -22.22 16.03 -8.95
C GLN A 344 -22.75 16.09 -7.52
N THR A 345 -24.01 15.76 -7.33
CA THR A 345 -24.66 15.73 -6.01
C THR A 345 -25.01 14.29 -5.65
N TYR A 346 -24.50 13.84 -4.50
CA TYR A 346 -24.74 12.50 -3.98
C TYR A 346 -25.59 12.56 -2.72
N THR A 347 -26.40 11.52 -2.51
CA THR A 347 -27.17 11.34 -1.28
C THR A 347 -26.56 10.17 -0.51
N PRO A 348 -25.94 10.40 0.65
CA PRO A 348 -25.36 9.33 1.44
C PRO A 348 -26.43 8.37 1.98
N PRO A 349 -26.05 7.13 2.38
CA PRO A 349 -26.96 6.18 2.96
C PRO A 349 -27.53 6.69 4.28
N ALA A 350 -28.68 6.18 4.68
CA ALA A 350 -29.18 6.32 6.05
C ALA A 350 -28.11 5.76 7.01
N ALA A 351 -27.97 6.37 8.14
CA ALA A 351 -26.87 6.33 9.11
C ALA A 351 -26.36 4.97 9.63
N THR A 352 -26.53 3.89 8.92
CA THR A 352 -25.96 2.59 9.26
C THR A 352 -25.32 2.00 8.04
N SER A 353 -24.11 1.55 8.25
CA SER A 353 -23.27 0.84 7.31
C SER A 353 -23.96 0.30 6.07
N GLY A 354 -23.53 0.75 4.93
CA GLY A 354 -23.63 -0.04 3.75
C GLY A 354 -24.96 -0.18 3.06
N SER A 355 -25.90 0.68 3.31
CA SER A 355 -27.20 0.60 2.62
C SER A 355 -27.33 1.57 1.43
N GLY A 356 -26.27 2.31 1.08
CA GLY A 356 -26.31 3.31 0.03
C GLY A 356 -25.45 2.94 -1.17
N SER A 357 -26.03 2.99 -2.35
CA SER A 357 -25.35 2.75 -3.62
C SER A 357 -24.90 4.04 -4.32
N ARG A 358 -24.71 5.13 -3.60
CA ARG A 358 -24.38 6.43 -4.20
C ARG A 358 -23.51 7.31 -3.31
N THR A 359 -22.57 6.71 -2.58
CA THR A 359 -21.69 7.47 -1.69
C THR A 359 -20.52 6.63 -1.20
N MET A 360 -19.41 7.28 -0.92
CA MET A 360 -18.29 6.69 -0.16
C MET A 360 -18.59 6.59 1.34
N TYR A 361 -19.62 7.28 1.86
CA TYR A 361 -19.95 7.28 3.28
C TYR A 361 -20.25 5.87 3.79
N GLY A 362 -19.44 5.38 4.71
CA GLY A 362 -19.59 4.07 5.33
C GLY A 362 -19.17 2.88 4.45
N ASN A 363 -18.63 3.11 3.25
CA ASN A 363 -18.25 2.07 2.29
C ASN A 363 -16.73 1.92 2.10
N GLY A 364 -15.91 2.61 2.89
CA GLY A 364 -14.46 2.50 2.81
C GLY A 364 -13.92 1.24 3.46
N ASN A 365 -12.73 0.83 3.06
CA ASN A 365 -12.01 -0.33 3.57
C ASN A 365 -10.70 0.09 4.24
N HIS A 366 -10.10 -0.81 5.02
CA HIS A 366 -8.76 -0.62 5.59
C HIS A 366 -7.63 -0.62 4.57
N ASN A 367 -7.90 -1.05 3.35
CA ASN A 367 -7.01 -1.00 2.19
C ASN A 367 -7.70 -0.33 1.01
N LEU A 368 -6.90 0.08 0.05
CA LEU A 368 -7.38 0.50 -1.26
C LEU A 368 -6.52 -0.14 -2.35
N SER A 369 -7.08 -0.23 -3.55
CA SER A 369 -6.37 -0.66 -4.75
C SER A 369 -6.57 0.37 -5.86
N VAL A 370 -5.66 0.37 -6.81
CA VAL A 370 -5.66 1.30 -7.94
C VAL A 370 -5.48 0.49 -9.21
N ALA A 371 -6.32 0.69 -10.19
CA ALA A 371 -6.22 0.13 -11.54
C ALA A 371 -7.19 0.82 -12.49
N ASP A 372 -6.91 0.75 -13.80
CA ASP A 372 -7.87 1.03 -14.87
C ASP A 372 -8.94 -0.08 -14.88
N VAL A 373 -10.07 0.13 -14.20
CA VAL A 373 -11.10 -0.90 -14.05
C VAL A 373 -12.21 -0.79 -15.09
N ASP A 374 -12.38 0.34 -15.73
CA ASP A 374 -13.40 0.57 -16.75
C ASP A 374 -12.86 0.59 -18.19
N GLY A 375 -11.54 0.57 -18.35
CA GLY A 375 -10.86 0.44 -19.64
C GLY A 375 -10.69 1.76 -20.38
N ASP A 376 -10.72 2.89 -19.70
CA ASP A 376 -10.56 4.22 -20.31
C ASP A 376 -9.08 4.64 -20.44
N GLY A 377 -8.16 3.89 -19.82
CA GLY A 377 -6.71 4.10 -19.84
C GLY A 377 -6.18 4.94 -18.69
N ALA A 378 -7.02 5.32 -17.74
CA ALA A 378 -6.66 5.97 -16.49
C ALA A 378 -7.01 5.07 -15.29
N ASP A 379 -6.39 5.32 -14.14
CA ASP A 379 -6.63 4.51 -12.95
C ASP A 379 -7.81 5.00 -12.13
N GLU A 380 -8.64 4.08 -11.64
CA GLU A 380 -9.67 4.29 -10.62
C GLU A 380 -9.15 3.98 -9.22
N ILE A 381 -9.81 4.55 -8.23
CA ILE A 381 -9.55 4.30 -6.81
C ILE A 381 -10.61 3.34 -6.28
N VAL A 382 -10.28 2.06 -6.22
CA VAL A 382 -11.14 1.01 -5.67
C VAL A 382 -10.91 0.89 -4.17
N TRP A 383 -11.95 1.20 -3.38
CA TRP A 383 -11.82 1.32 -1.94
C TRP A 383 -12.88 0.52 -1.17
N GLY A 384 -12.90 -0.78 -1.43
CA GLY A 384 -13.85 -1.70 -0.81
C GLY A 384 -15.22 -1.66 -1.49
N SER A 385 -16.25 -1.40 -0.71
CA SER A 385 -17.64 -1.33 -1.19
C SER A 385 -17.94 -0.13 -2.09
N ALA A 386 -16.95 0.63 -2.50
CA ALA A 386 -17.11 1.73 -3.44
C ALA A 386 -15.82 2.03 -4.20
N ALA A 387 -15.95 2.64 -5.37
CA ALA A 387 -14.84 3.14 -6.17
C ALA A 387 -15.10 4.58 -6.63
N LEU A 388 -14.01 5.34 -6.78
CA LEU A 388 -14.00 6.63 -7.48
C LEU A 388 -13.36 6.46 -8.85
N ASP A 389 -13.93 7.13 -9.80
CA ASP A 389 -13.40 7.36 -11.12
C ASP A 389 -12.13 8.24 -11.06
N ASN A 390 -11.29 8.21 -12.08
CA ASN A 390 -10.05 8.96 -12.23
C ASN A 390 -10.19 10.47 -11.96
N ASP A 391 -11.39 11.02 -12.20
CA ASP A 391 -11.73 12.44 -11.98
C ASP A 391 -12.25 12.75 -10.56
N GLY A 392 -12.29 11.76 -9.66
CA GLY A 392 -12.76 11.89 -8.28
C GLY A 392 -14.27 11.81 -8.13
N THR A 393 -15.03 11.51 -9.17
CA THR A 393 -16.46 11.23 -9.06
C THR A 393 -16.73 9.80 -8.60
N LEU A 394 -17.90 9.53 -8.05
CA LEU A 394 -18.25 8.19 -7.60
C LEU A 394 -18.55 7.30 -8.82
N LEU A 395 -17.73 6.27 -9.04
CA LEU A 395 -17.97 5.27 -10.06
C LEU A 395 -19.12 4.35 -9.65
N TYR A 396 -19.00 3.71 -8.49
CA TYR A 396 -20.05 2.90 -7.89
C TYR A 396 -19.96 2.83 -6.36
N ALA A 397 -21.03 2.33 -5.74
CA ALA A 397 -21.02 1.82 -4.38
C ALA A 397 -21.94 0.60 -4.28
N THR A 398 -21.46 -0.51 -3.74
CA THR A 398 -22.25 -1.75 -3.52
C THR A 398 -23.26 -1.58 -2.41
N GLY A 399 -22.95 -0.72 -1.44
CA GLY A 399 -23.78 -0.51 -0.26
C GLY A 399 -23.63 -1.57 0.83
N TYR A 400 -22.61 -2.44 0.74
CA TYR A 400 -22.37 -3.46 1.78
C TYR A 400 -21.57 -2.93 2.98
N GLY A 401 -21.04 -1.72 2.87
CA GLY A 401 -20.43 -1.04 4.02
C GLY A 401 -18.95 -1.28 4.18
N HIS A 402 -18.47 -0.91 5.36
CA HIS A 402 -17.06 -0.98 5.70
C HIS A 402 -16.54 -2.42 5.74
N GLY A 403 -15.33 -2.62 5.21
CA GLY A 403 -14.64 -3.90 5.20
C GLY A 403 -13.19 -3.82 5.66
N ASP A 404 -12.61 -4.98 5.96
CA ASP A 404 -11.26 -5.12 6.53
C ASP A 404 -10.22 -5.61 5.54
N ALA A 405 -10.62 -6.23 4.44
CA ALA A 405 -9.70 -6.68 3.40
C ALA A 405 -10.34 -6.60 2.02
N ILE A 406 -9.50 -6.29 1.05
CA ILE A 406 -9.86 -6.13 -0.36
C ILE A 406 -8.76 -6.76 -1.22
N HIS A 407 -9.17 -7.44 -2.29
CA HIS A 407 -8.28 -7.92 -3.34
C HIS A 407 -8.89 -7.56 -4.70
N LEU A 408 -8.17 -6.76 -5.47
CA LEU A 408 -8.50 -6.39 -6.84
C LEU A 408 -7.55 -7.14 -7.77
N ALA A 409 -8.10 -7.88 -8.72
CA ALA A 409 -7.37 -8.55 -9.80
C ALA A 409 -8.35 -9.10 -10.85
N ASP A 410 -7.85 -9.63 -11.96
CA ASP A 410 -8.58 -10.54 -12.83
C ASP A 410 -8.72 -11.88 -12.10
N HIS A 411 -9.74 -11.97 -11.22
CA HIS A 411 -10.03 -13.20 -10.49
C HIS A 411 -10.77 -14.23 -11.32
N ASN A 412 -11.55 -13.77 -12.28
CA ASN A 412 -12.35 -14.61 -13.18
C ASN A 412 -11.98 -14.37 -14.65
N PRO A 413 -10.95 -15.06 -15.19
CA PRO A 413 -10.47 -14.85 -16.55
C PRO A 413 -11.46 -15.32 -17.65
N ASP A 414 -12.66 -15.77 -17.28
CA ASP A 414 -13.77 -16.05 -18.21
C ASP A 414 -14.71 -14.86 -18.38
N ARG A 415 -14.44 -13.76 -17.68
CA ARG A 415 -15.11 -12.45 -17.79
C ARG A 415 -14.12 -11.40 -18.27
N PRO A 416 -14.55 -10.39 -19.03
CA PRO A 416 -13.72 -9.20 -19.26
C PRO A 416 -13.69 -8.32 -18.00
N GLY A 417 -12.59 -7.64 -17.79
CA GLY A 417 -12.38 -6.70 -16.68
C GLY A 417 -11.82 -7.34 -15.42
N LEU A 418 -11.84 -6.60 -14.33
CA LEU A 418 -11.32 -6.99 -13.04
C LEU A 418 -12.45 -7.24 -12.04
N GLU A 419 -12.16 -8.02 -11.00
CA GLU A 419 -13.06 -8.23 -9.87
C GLU A 419 -12.44 -7.78 -8.56
N VAL A 420 -13.33 -7.42 -7.64
CA VAL A 420 -12.98 -7.10 -6.25
C VAL A 420 -13.54 -8.19 -5.35
N PHE A 421 -12.66 -8.82 -4.58
CA PHE A 421 -13.06 -9.63 -3.42
C PHE A 421 -12.95 -8.78 -2.16
N GLU A 422 -14.05 -8.67 -1.43
CA GLU A 422 -14.13 -7.86 -0.21
C GLU A 422 -14.74 -8.64 0.95
N ILE A 423 -14.31 -8.34 2.16
CA ILE A 423 -14.87 -8.83 3.42
C ILE A 423 -15.36 -7.70 4.28
N HIS A 424 -16.50 -7.94 4.97
CA HIS A 424 -17.26 -6.92 5.68
C HIS A 424 -17.15 -7.06 7.21
N GLU A 425 -16.82 -5.95 7.89
CA GLU A 425 -16.81 -5.82 9.34
C GLU A 425 -18.21 -5.63 9.90
N GLY A 426 -19.10 -4.98 9.16
CA GLY A 426 -20.45 -4.63 9.60
C GLY A 426 -21.55 -5.54 9.04
N SER A 427 -22.75 -5.51 9.67
CA SER A 427 -23.92 -6.22 9.14
C SER A 427 -24.29 -5.72 7.74
N PRO A 428 -24.52 -6.62 6.74
CA PRO A 428 -24.82 -8.06 6.91
C PRO A 428 -23.63 -8.98 7.10
N TYR A 429 -22.43 -8.50 7.33
CA TYR A 429 -21.20 -9.27 7.48
C TYR A 429 -20.91 -10.19 6.27
N GLY A 430 -19.86 -10.99 6.37
CA GLY A 430 -19.51 -11.93 5.32
C GLY A 430 -18.57 -11.35 4.27
N TRP A 431 -18.82 -11.68 3.01
CA TRP A 431 -17.96 -11.30 1.89
C TRP A 431 -18.77 -11.18 0.60
N ASP A 432 -18.21 -10.46 -0.36
CA ASP A 432 -18.65 -10.50 -1.75
C ASP A 432 -17.49 -10.53 -2.73
N LEU A 433 -17.79 -10.96 -3.96
CA LEU A 433 -16.98 -10.79 -5.16
C LEU A 433 -17.83 -9.99 -6.14
N HIS A 434 -17.36 -8.82 -6.53
CA HIS A 434 -18.08 -7.94 -7.45
C HIS A 434 -17.21 -7.48 -8.62
N ASP A 435 -17.87 -7.06 -9.66
CA ASP A 435 -17.26 -6.44 -10.85
C ASP A 435 -16.64 -5.09 -10.46
N ALA A 436 -15.39 -4.87 -10.81
CA ALA A 436 -14.63 -3.71 -10.36
C ALA A 436 -15.01 -2.40 -11.06
N ALA A 437 -15.61 -2.47 -12.26
CA ALA A 437 -16.05 -1.29 -12.99
C ALA A 437 -17.46 -0.82 -12.58
N THR A 438 -18.32 -1.77 -12.19
CA THR A 438 -19.75 -1.48 -12.02
C THR A 438 -20.27 -1.69 -10.61
N GLY A 439 -19.55 -2.43 -9.76
CA GLY A 439 -20.00 -2.86 -8.44
C GLY A 439 -21.10 -3.94 -8.50
N GLU A 440 -21.33 -4.60 -9.65
CA GLU A 440 -22.27 -5.71 -9.77
C GLU A 440 -21.80 -6.90 -8.94
N ILE A 441 -22.63 -7.38 -8.03
CA ILE A 441 -22.33 -8.51 -7.17
C ILE A 441 -22.41 -9.82 -7.95
N LEU A 442 -21.29 -10.51 -8.10
CA LEU A 442 -21.18 -11.79 -8.78
C LEU A 442 -21.48 -12.96 -7.81
N PHE A 443 -20.82 -12.95 -6.67
CA PHE A 443 -21.01 -13.91 -5.60
C PHE A 443 -21.00 -13.22 -4.25
N LYS A 444 -21.73 -13.75 -3.28
CA LYS A 444 -21.73 -13.25 -1.91
C LYS A 444 -22.14 -14.29 -0.90
N ALA A 445 -21.71 -14.11 0.33
CA ALA A 445 -22.29 -14.78 1.50
C ALA A 445 -22.45 -13.78 2.64
N THR A 446 -23.53 -13.92 3.39
CA THR A 446 -23.73 -13.19 4.63
C THR A 446 -23.09 -13.93 5.80
N GLY A 447 -22.58 -13.19 6.77
CA GLY A 447 -22.01 -13.73 7.99
C GLY A 447 -22.85 -13.42 9.23
N SER A 448 -22.39 -13.88 10.37
CA SER A 448 -23.01 -13.62 11.68
C SER A 448 -22.19 -12.68 12.56
N ASP A 449 -20.97 -12.36 12.14
CA ASP A 449 -19.99 -11.59 12.90
C ASP A 449 -18.97 -10.96 11.97
N ASP A 450 -18.19 -10.03 12.50
CA ASP A 450 -17.03 -9.43 11.86
C ASP A 450 -16.12 -10.51 11.25
N ASN A 451 -15.80 -10.35 9.98
CA ASN A 451 -15.03 -11.34 9.21
C ASN A 451 -13.51 -11.09 9.28
N GLY A 452 -13.11 -9.88 9.54
CA GLY A 452 -11.76 -9.42 9.83
C GLY A 452 -10.67 -9.68 8.77
N ARG A 453 -10.73 -10.80 8.05
CA ARG A 453 -9.69 -11.21 7.09
C ARG A 453 -10.26 -12.04 5.95
N GLY A 454 -9.65 -11.92 4.79
CA GLY A 454 -9.89 -12.75 3.62
C GLY A 454 -8.76 -12.68 2.63
N MET A 455 -8.75 -13.62 1.72
CA MET A 455 -7.71 -13.78 0.71
C MET A 455 -8.33 -14.21 -0.61
N ALA A 456 -7.90 -13.57 -1.70
CA ALA A 456 -8.15 -14.04 -3.05
C ALA A 456 -6.83 -14.05 -3.83
N GLY A 457 -6.60 -15.08 -4.63
CA GLY A 457 -5.38 -15.21 -5.42
C GLY A 457 -5.32 -16.48 -6.26
N GLN A 458 -4.33 -16.55 -7.13
CA GLN A 458 -4.06 -17.65 -8.05
C GLN A 458 -3.18 -18.70 -7.36
N PHE A 459 -3.75 -19.55 -6.52
CA PHE A 459 -2.99 -20.51 -5.70
C PHE A 459 -2.82 -21.89 -6.32
N SER A 460 -3.43 -22.21 -7.46
CA SER A 460 -3.35 -23.55 -8.07
C SER A 460 -3.44 -23.49 -9.58
N ALA A 461 -2.57 -24.23 -10.24
CA ALA A 461 -2.64 -24.45 -11.69
C ALA A 461 -3.76 -25.42 -12.13
N ASP A 462 -4.34 -26.17 -11.19
CA ASP A 462 -5.40 -27.17 -11.47
C ASP A 462 -6.78 -26.52 -11.61
N HIS A 463 -6.91 -25.26 -11.24
CA HIS A 463 -8.16 -24.51 -11.29
C HIS A 463 -7.97 -23.19 -12.06
N ARG A 464 -8.91 -22.90 -12.94
CA ARG A 464 -8.95 -21.66 -13.68
C ARG A 464 -9.44 -20.52 -12.79
N GLY A 465 -8.75 -19.39 -12.83
CA GLY A 465 -9.04 -18.20 -12.02
C GLY A 465 -8.59 -18.32 -10.57
N SER A 466 -8.87 -17.30 -9.81
CA SER A 466 -8.47 -17.22 -8.40
C SER A 466 -9.34 -18.10 -7.49
N PHE A 467 -8.77 -18.45 -6.35
CA PHE A 467 -9.52 -18.88 -5.17
C PHE A 467 -9.72 -17.70 -4.25
N PHE A 468 -10.82 -17.72 -3.54
CA PHE A 468 -11.02 -16.79 -2.42
C PHE A 468 -11.57 -17.50 -1.18
N SER A 469 -11.24 -16.97 -0.03
CA SER A 469 -11.73 -17.45 1.27
C SER A 469 -11.75 -16.34 2.29
N SER A 470 -12.64 -16.46 3.27
CA SER A 470 -12.68 -15.57 4.41
C SER A 470 -12.33 -16.30 5.71
N ALA A 471 -11.90 -15.57 6.72
CA ALA A 471 -11.53 -16.12 8.01
C ALA A 471 -12.69 -16.87 8.71
N ASN A 472 -13.91 -16.42 8.51
CA ASN A 472 -15.10 -17.01 9.16
C ASN A 472 -15.71 -18.15 8.34
N ASP A 473 -15.73 -18.06 7.01
CA ASP A 473 -16.28 -19.12 6.15
C ASP A 473 -15.33 -20.32 6.02
N ARG A 474 -14.01 -20.09 6.02
CA ARG A 474 -12.97 -21.12 5.94
C ARG A 474 -13.08 -22.06 4.73
N GLN A 475 -13.85 -21.70 3.71
CA GLN A 475 -14.03 -22.43 2.48
C GLN A 475 -13.24 -21.76 1.36
N GLN A 476 -12.49 -22.56 0.61
CA GLN A 476 -11.86 -22.10 -0.63
C GLN A 476 -12.89 -22.17 -1.75
N ARG A 477 -13.15 -21.07 -2.41
CA ARG A 477 -14.14 -20.96 -3.48
C ARG A 477 -13.51 -20.52 -4.78
N SER A 478 -14.03 -21.04 -5.89
CA SER A 478 -13.66 -20.58 -7.22
C SER A 478 -14.24 -19.20 -7.51
N ALA A 479 -13.43 -18.27 -7.96
CA ALA A 479 -13.91 -16.98 -8.44
C ALA A 479 -14.67 -17.07 -9.77
N VAL A 480 -14.47 -18.16 -10.53
CA VAL A 480 -15.18 -18.40 -11.79
C VAL A 480 -16.61 -18.88 -11.55
N THR A 481 -16.82 -19.79 -10.58
CA THR A 481 -18.11 -20.47 -10.40
C THR A 481 -18.78 -20.19 -9.06
N GLY A 482 -18.11 -19.57 -8.10
CA GLY A 482 -18.56 -19.43 -6.72
C GLY A 482 -18.59 -20.74 -5.91
N ALA A 483 -18.30 -21.88 -6.54
CA ALA A 483 -18.39 -23.20 -5.92
C ALA A 483 -17.26 -23.42 -4.92
N VAL A 484 -17.56 -24.18 -3.85
CA VAL A 484 -16.54 -24.62 -2.89
C VAL A 484 -15.61 -25.63 -3.56
N ILE A 485 -14.32 -25.32 -3.57
CA ILE A 485 -13.25 -26.17 -4.09
C ILE A 485 -12.70 -27.04 -2.95
N SER A 486 -12.55 -26.45 -1.77
CA SER A 486 -11.97 -27.11 -0.61
C SER A 486 -12.49 -26.52 0.68
N THR A 487 -12.50 -27.32 1.73
CA THR A 487 -12.78 -26.89 3.12
C THR A 487 -11.49 -26.76 3.95
N GLY A 488 -10.32 -26.85 3.30
CA GLY A 488 -9.03 -26.64 3.95
C GLY A 488 -8.81 -25.17 4.23
N GLN A 489 -8.48 -24.84 5.48
CA GLN A 489 -8.16 -23.46 5.85
C GLN A 489 -6.78 -23.07 5.34
N THR A 490 -6.66 -21.88 4.76
CA THR A 490 -5.39 -21.24 4.39
C THR A 490 -5.14 -20.02 5.27
N SER A 491 -3.94 -19.45 5.19
CA SER A 491 -3.68 -18.09 5.67
C SER A 491 -4.55 -17.08 4.90
N THR A 492 -5.01 -16.07 5.58
CA THR A 492 -5.90 -15.02 5.03
C THR A 492 -5.30 -13.62 5.12
N ASN A 493 -3.97 -13.48 5.33
CA ASN A 493 -3.35 -12.18 5.48
C ASN A 493 -2.74 -11.65 4.18
N PHE A 494 -1.81 -12.39 3.55
CA PHE A 494 -1.08 -11.91 2.39
C PHE A 494 -0.84 -13.01 1.36
N ARG A 495 -0.62 -12.61 0.13
CA ARG A 495 -0.15 -13.43 -0.99
C ARG A 495 1.14 -12.87 -1.57
N ILE A 496 1.95 -13.72 -2.17
CA ILE A 496 3.26 -13.36 -2.70
C ILE A 496 3.65 -14.32 -3.82
N TYR A 497 4.35 -13.83 -4.84
CA TYR A 497 5.08 -14.69 -5.78
C TYR A 497 6.45 -14.98 -5.18
N TRP A 498 6.68 -16.21 -4.74
CA TRP A 498 7.90 -16.58 -4.01
C TRP A 498 8.79 -17.57 -4.72
N ASP A 499 8.28 -18.72 -5.15
CA ASP A 499 9.11 -19.81 -5.68
C ASP A 499 9.34 -19.72 -7.19
N GLY A 500 8.83 -18.69 -7.84
CA GLY A 500 9.07 -18.35 -9.25
C GLY A 500 8.25 -19.15 -10.24
N ASP A 501 7.26 -19.94 -9.82
CA ASP A 501 6.24 -20.41 -10.74
C ASP A 501 5.13 -19.33 -10.93
N LEU A 502 4.10 -19.62 -11.68
CA LEU A 502 3.01 -18.67 -11.96
C LEU A 502 1.89 -18.71 -10.92
N GLN A 503 2.09 -19.39 -9.81
CA GLN A 503 1.15 -19.45 -8.70
C GLN A 503 1.61 -18.54 -7.57
N GLU A 504 0.64 -18.02 -6.85
CA GLU A 504 0.91 -17.23 -5.66
C GLU A 504 1.05 -18.14 -4.44
N GLU A 505 1.92 -17.78 -3.51
CA GLU A 505 2.05 -18.39 -2.21
C GLU A 505 1.32 -17.58 -1.15
N LEU A 506 0.96 -18.25 -0.07
CA LEU A 506 0.35 -17.67 1.12
C LEU A 506 1.43 -17.20 2.08
N PHE A 507 1.37 -15.94 2.49
CA PHE A 507 2.35 -15.35 3.39
C PHE A 507 1.68 -14.86 4.68
N ASP A 508 2.18 -15.32 5.82
CA ASP A 508 1.69 -14.87 7.13
C ASP A 508 2.72 -15.13 8.24
N GLY A 509 2.97 -14.12 9.07
CA GLY A 509 3.81 -14.23 10.26
C GLY A 509 5.23 -14.75 9.97
N GLY A 510 5.83 -14.37 8.83
CA GLY A 510 7.14 -14.86 8.39
C GLY A 510 7.14 -16.29 7.85
N LYS A 511 5.97 -16.83 7.49
CA LYS A 511 5.80 -18.16 6.91
C LYS A 511 5.29 -18.02 5.48
N ILE A 512 5.87 -18.77 4.59
CA ILE A 512 5.43 -18.87 3.20
C ILE A 512 4.96 -20.30 2.95
N ASP A 513 3.72 -20.44 2.58
CA ASP A 513 3.06 -21.71 2.35
C ASP A 513 2.54 -21.78 0.92
N LYS A 514 2.70 -22.94 0.29
CA LYS A 514 2.12 -23.25 -1.02
C LYS A 514 0.87 -24.11 -0.85
N TRP A 515 -0.17 -23.79 -1.61
CA TRP A 515 -1.37 -24.61 -1.68
C TRP A 515 -1.09 -25.94 -2.40
N THR A 516 -1.63 -27.05 -1.88
CA THR A 516 -1.39 -28.41 -2.38
C THR A 516 -2.65 -29.12 -2.89
N GLY A 517 -3.74 -28.37 -3.12
CA GLY A 517 -5.03 -28.91 -3.53
C GLY A 517 -5.97 -29.27 -2.36
N SER A 518 -5.45 -29.55 -1.18
CA SER A 518 -6.27 -29.90 0.00
C SER A 518 -5.76 -29.29 1.30
N GLY A 519 -4.63 -28.63 1.28
CA GLY A 519 -3.99 -28.00 2.43
C GLY A 519 -2.79 -27.18 1.98
N THR A 520 -1.83 -26.97 2.86
CA THR A 520 -0.64 -26.16 2.57
C THR A 520 0.64 -26.93 2.87
N SER A 521 1.68 -26.67 2.07
CA SER A 521 3.05 -27.12 2.30
C SER A 521 3.94 -25.92 2.61
N ARG A 522 4.71 -26.02 3.69
CA ARG A 522 5.61 -24.96 4.12
C ARG A 522 6.83 -24.88 3.20
N LEU A 523 7.01 -23.73 2.54
CA LEU A 523 8.21 -23.44 1.74
C LEU A 523 9.29 -22.76 2.58
N TYR A 524 8.89 -21.81 3.43
CA TYR A 524 9.81 -21.04 4.23
C TYR A 524 9.25 -20.71 5.61
N ILE A 525 10.10 -20.81 6.61
CA ILE A 525 9.87 -20.25 7.94
C ILE A 525 11.02 -19.31 8.19
N ASN A 526 10.71 -18.09 8.61
CA ASN A 526 11.71 -17.22 9.19
C ASN A 526 12.28 -17.90 10.43
N GLY A 527 13.43 -18.58 10.26
CA GLY A 527 14.20 -19.06 11.42
C GLY A 527 14.48 -17.86 12.30
N LYS A 528 14.45 -18.02 13.61
CA LYS A 528 14.81 -16.96 14.55
C LYS A 528 16.14 -16.37 14.08
N ASN A 529 16.06 -15.15 13.56
CA ASN A 529 17.25 -14.37 13.28
C ASN A 529 18.02 -14.26 14.61
N PRO A 530 19.31 -14.56 14.69
CA PRO A 530 20.09 -14.41 15.91
C PRO A 530 20.05 -12.99 16.47
N TYR A 531 19.59 -12.01 15.70
CA TYR A 531 19.41 -10.62 16.13
C TYR A 531 17.97 -10.27 16.51
N ASP A 532 17.05 -11.22 16.48
CA ASP A 532 15.64 -11.09 16.89
C ASP A 532 14.90 -9.90 16.28
N TYR A 533 15.28 -9.50 15.07
CA TYR A 533 14.56 -8.48 14.33
C TYR A 533 13.29 -9.10 13.74
N ASN A 534 12.17 -8.44 13.93
CA ASN A 534 10.92 -8.76 13.27
C ASN A 534 11.04 -8.48 11.77
N ALA A 535 11.74 -9.33 11.06
CA ALA A 535 11.79 -9.28 9.59
C ALA A 535 10.41 -9.49 8.96
N SER A 536 9.45 -9.97 9.74
CA SER A 536 8.06 -10.17 9.30
C SER A 536 7.23 -8.90 9.21
N SER A 537 7.72 -7.76 9.66
CA SER A 537 6.93 -6.54 9.74
C SER A 537 7.00 -5.66 8.50
N THR A 538 7.80 -6.01 7.54
CA THR A 538 8.12 -5.12 6.43
C THR A 538 7.09 -5.04 5.31
N CYS A 539 6.00 -5.78 5.38
CA CYS A 539 4.93 -5.74 4.36
C CYS A 539 3.60 -5.27 4.93
N ASN A 540 3.63 -4.49 5.98
CA ASN A 540 2.40 -4.16 6.71
C ASN A 540 1.77 -2.84 6.28
N GLY A 541 1.63 -2.59 5.02
CA GLY A 541 0.71 -1.54 4.60
C GLY A 541 -0.73 -1.80 5.06
N SER A 542 -1.04 -2.97 5.57
CA SER A 542 -2.41 -3.42 5.73
C SER A 542 -2.78 -3.94 7.10
N LYS A 543 -2.02 -3.69 8.14
CA LYS A 543 -2.61 -3.89 9.46
C LYS A 543 -3.51 -2.72 9.78
N SER A 544 -4.68 -2.90 9.37
CA SER A 544 -5.81 -2.35 10.07
C SER A 544 -5.83 -2.79 11.52
#